data_ea3d2403e4ac11caa05bd3bdc756a3db
#
_entry.id   ea3d2403e4ac11caa05bd3bdc756a3db
#
_cell.length_a   1.000
_cell.length_b   1.000
_cell.length_c   1.000
_cell.angle_alpha   90.00
_cell.angle_beta   90.00
_cell.angle_gamma   90.00
#
_symmetry.space_group_name_H-M   'P 1'
#
loop_
_entity.id
_entity.type
_entity.pdbx_description
1 polymer ?
#
loop_
_entity_poly.entity_id
_entity_poly.type
_entity_poly.pdbx_seq_one_letter_code
_entity_poly.pdbx_strand_id
1 'polypeptide(L)'
;MGFSSYFLIVYDFIQWSKNNDVPVGPGRGSGAGSLVAFALGITTLDPIIHGLLFERFLNPERLSMPDFDVDFCMEKRDLVIDYVSNKYGSGAVSQIATFGTMAARAVVRDVARAMGKPYALGDRISKMIPFAPGMTLDKAKIEQPIFALSLIHISEPTRRTP
;
A
#
# COMPACT_ATOMS: atom_id res chain seq x y z
N MET A 1 -8.02 -29.47 -3.68
CA MET A 1 -7.03 -28.52 -3.18
C MET A 1 -7.16 -28.21 -1.68
N GLY A 2 -8.26 -28.54 -1.01
CA GLY A 2 -8.38 -28.47 0.47
C GLY A 2 -8.55 -27.07 1.07
N PHE A 3 -8.97 -26.07 0.30
CA PHE A 3 -9.09 -24.68 0.76
C PHE A 3 -10.45 -24.31 1.38
N SER A 4 -11.32 -25.29 1.65
CA SER A 4 -12.68 -25.03 2.17
C SER A 4 -12.66 -24.23 3.49
N SER A 5 -11.78 -24.62 4.44
CA SER A 5 -11.64 -23.91 5.71
C SER A 5 -11.18 -22.46 5.55
N TYR A 6 -10.29 -22.19 4.60
CA TYR A 6 -9.84 -20.84 4.28
C TYR A 6 -11.01 -19.97 3.77
N PHE A 7 -11.83 -20.49 2.83
CA PHE A 7 -13.02 -19.78 2.36
C PHE A 7 -14.02 -19.52 3.49
N LEU A 8 -14.21 -20.48 4.40
CA LEU A 8 -15.12 -20.31 5.53
C LEU A 8 -14.63 -19.25 6.53
N ILE A 9 -13.32 -19.16 6.77
CA ILE A 9 -12.74 -18.11 7.62
C ILE A 9 -12.95 -16.73 6.99
N VAL A 10 -12.69 -16.60 5.68
CA VAL A 10 -12.89 -15.33 4.97
C VAL A 10 -14.38 -14.95 4.95
N TYR A 11 -15.27 -15.91 4.66
CA TYR A 11 -16.70 -15.70 4.73
C TYR A 11 -17.14 -15.21 6.12
N ASP A 12 -16.63 -15.83 7.18
CA ASP A 12 -17.03 -15.54 8.55
C ASP A 12 -16.76 -14.08 8.93
N PHE A 13 -15.54 -13.58 8.76
CA PHE A 13 -15.25 -12.21 9.15
C PHE A 13 -15.88 -11.16 8.22
N ILE A 14 -16.13 -11.50 6.96
CA ILE A 14 -16.88 -10.63 6.04
C ILE A 14 -18.34 -10.53 6.46
N GLN A 15 -18.99 -11.66 6.79
CA GLN A 15 -20.37 -11.65 7.27
C GLN A 15 -20.48 -10.95 8.62
N TRP A 16 -19.53 -11.19 9.53
CA TRP A 16 -19.49 -10.48 10.80
C TRP A 16 -19.39 -8.95 10.57
N SER A 17 -18.52 -8.52 9.65
CA SER A 17 -18.35 -7.11 9.32
C SER A 17 -19.65 -6.49 8.80
N LYS A 18 -20.31 -7.15 7.86
CA LYS A 18 -21.62 -6.71 7.31
C LYS A 18 -22.69 -6.60 8.40
N ASN A 19 -22.72 -7.54 9.34
CA ASN A 19 -23.70 -7.59 10.43
C ASN A 19 -23.38 -6.55 11.55
N ASN A 20 -22.17 -5.99 11.59
CA ASN A 20 -21.76 -4.99 12.56
C ASN A 20 -21.53 -3.60 11.93
N ASP A 21 -22.20 -3.32 10.81
CA ASP A 21 -22.13 -2.03 10.11
C ASP A 21 -20.71 -1.60 9.74
N VAL A 22 -19.82 -2.55 9.44
CA VAL A 22 -18.50 -2.29 8.86
C VAL A 22 -18.61 -2.42 7.35
N PRO A 23 -18.49 -1.33 6.58
CA PRO A 23 -18.51 -1.38 5.13
C PRO A 23 -17.37 -2.24 4.59
N VAL A 24 -17.73 -3.17 3.69
CA VAL A 24 -16.80 -4.08 3.01
C VAL A 24 -16.83 -3.77 1.52
N GLY A 25 -15.65 -3.69 0.91
CA GLY A 25 -15.52 -3.47 -0.54
C GLY A 25 -16.07 -4.64 -1.36
N PRO A 26 -16.33 -4.42 -2.67
CA PRO A 26 -16.96 -5.41 -3.55
C PRO A 26 -16.08 -6.63 -3.86
N GLY A 27 -14.82 -6.57 -3.50
CA GLY A 27 -13.78 -7.52 -3.87
C GLY A 27 -12.83 -6.94 -4.91
N ARG A 28 -11.57 -7.34 -4.85
CA ARG A 28 -10.51 -6.94 -5.78
C ARG A 28 -9.49 -8.06 -5.97
N GLY A 29 -8.50 -7.80 -6.83
CA GLY A 29 -7.45 -8.76 -7.12
C GLY A 29 -7.96 -10.03 -7.80
N SER A 30 -7.24 -11.14 -7.61
CA SER A 30 -7.56 -12.41 -8.23
C SER A 30 -8.80 -13.09 -7.61
N GLY A 31 -9.08 -12.82 -6.33
CA GLY A 31 -10.24 -13.38 -5.62
C GLY A 31 -11.59 -13.02 -6.23
N ALA A 32 -11.68 -11.88 -6.93
CA ALA A 32 -12.87 -11.48 -7.65
C ALA A 32 -13.27 -12.45 -8.79
N GLY A 33 -12.32 -13.26 -9.30
CA GLY A 33 -12.60 -14.29 -10.31
C GLY A 33 -13.22 -15.57 -9.77
N SER A 34 -13.44 -15.68 -8.45
CA SER A 34 -14.00 -16.90 -7.84
C SER A 34 -15.52 -16.87 -7.75
N LEU A 35 -16.18 -17.75 -8.50
CA LEU A 35 -17.64 -17.95 -8.41
C LEU A 35 -18.06 -18.43 -7.01
N VAL A 36 -17.24 -19.23 -6.34
CA VAL A 36 -17.49 -19.67 -4.97
C VAL A 36 -17.47 -18.50 -4.00
N ALA A 37 -16.50 -17.57 -4.15
CA ALA A 37 -16.44 -16.36 -3.33
C ALA A 37 -17.67 -15.46 -3.55
N PHE A 38 -18.13 -15.33 -4.78
CA PHE A 38 -19.35 -14.61 -5.13
C PHE A 38 -20.59 -15.28 -4.50
N ALA A 39 -20.76 -16.60 -4.67
CA ALA A 39 -21.89 -17.36 -4.12
C ALA A 39 -21.95 -17.31 -2.58
N LEU A 40 -20.80 -17.26 -1.92
CA LEU A 40 -20.71 -17.10 -0.46
C LEU A 40 -20.89 -15.62 -0.02
N GLY A 41 -20.98 -14.67 -0.94
CA GLY A 41 -21.05 -13.24 -0.62
C GLY A 41 -19.74 -12.68 -0.04
N ILE A 42 -18.61 -13.33 -0.29
CA ILE A 42 -17.27 -12.80 -0.01
C ILE A 42 -17.00 -11.63 -0.94
N THR A 43 -17.31 -11.79 -2.24
CA THR A 43 -17.29 -10.73 -3.24
C THR A 43 -18.71 -10.41 -3.72
N THR A 44 -18.92 -9.22 -4.26
CA THR A 44 -20.21 -8.79 -4.85
C THR A 44 -20.15 -8.68 -6.38
N LEU A 45 -18.99 -8.96 -6.98
CA LEU A 45 -18.80 -8.96 -8.42
C LEU A 45 -19.06 -10.36 -8.96
N ASP A 46 -20.01 -10.48 -9.91
CA ASP A 46 -20.26 -11.73 -10.62
C ASP A 46 -19.14 -12.00 -11.63
N PRO A 47 -18.30 -13.02 -11.42
CA PRO A 47 -17.16 -13.28 -12.28
C PRO A 47 -17.57 -13.75 -13.69
N ILE A 48 -18.76 -14.32 -13.86
CA ILE A 48 -19.25 -14.78 -15.15
C ILE A 48 -19.67 -13.60 -16.03
N ILE A 49 -20.46 -12.69 -15.47
CA ILE A 49 -20.92 -11.49 -16.20
C ILE A 49 -19.74 -10.61 -16.61
N HIS A 50 -18.72 -10.51 -15.76
CA HIS A 50 -17.54 -9.70 -16.02
C HIS A 50 -16.40 -10.43 -16.73
N GLY A 51 -16.58 -11.71 -17.11
CA GLY A 51 -15.58 -12.50 -17.83
C GLY A 51 -14.26 -12.67 -17.07
N LEU A 52 -14.32 -12.75 -15.73
CA LEU A 52 -13.13 -12.86 -14.88
C LEU A 52 -12.59 -14.29 -14.89
N LEU A 53 -11.28 -14.44 -15.06
CA LEU A 53 -10.64 -15.75 -15.13
C LEU A 53 -10.37 -16.31 -13.74
N PHE A 54 -10.94 -17.49 -13.44
CA PHE A 54 -10.73 -18.20 -12.19
C PHE A 54 -9.30 -18.69 -12.00
N GLU A 55 -8.61 -19.02 -13.08
CA GLU A 55 -7.23 -19.52 -13.08
C GLU A 55 -6.23 -18.48 -12.54
N ARG A 56 -6.59 -17.21 -12.52
CA ARG A 56 -5.80 -16.15 -11.87
C ARG A 56 -5.83 -16.26 -10.34
N PHE A 57 -6.91 -16.80 -9.79
CA PHE A 57 -7.10 -16.99 -8.35
C PHE A 57 -6.58 -18.35 -7.88
N LEU A 58 -7.00 -19.42 -8.53
CA LEU A 58 -6.58 -20.78 -8.25
C LEU A 58 -6.17 -21.50 -9.52
N ASN A 59 -4.90 -21.92 -9.57
CA ASN A 59 -4.37 -22.75 -10.64
C ASN A 59 -3.72 -23.99 -10.02
N PRO A 60 -4.03 -25.21 -10.50
CA PRO A 60 -3.41 -26.46 -10.03
C PRO A 60 -1.87 -26.47 -10.11
N GLU A 61 -1.30 -25.74 -11.06
CA GLU A 61 0.14 -25.61 -11.24
C GLU A 61 0.79 -24.62 -10.26
N ARG A 62 0.00 -23.78 -9.59
CA ARG A 62 0.49 -22.80 -8.63
C ARG A 62 0.44 -23.38 -7.21
N LEU A 63 1.59 -23.64 -6.63
CA LEU A 63 1.74 -24.22 -5.29
C LEU A 63 1.46 -23.23 -4.14
N SER A 64 1.28 -21.93 -4.44
CA SER A 64 0.99 -20.93 -3.41
C SER A 64 -0.48 -20.96 -2.99
N MET A 65 -0.72 -20.73 -1.69
CA MET A 65 -2.10 -20.53 -1.19
C MET A 65 -2.74 -19.33 -1.91
N PRO A 66 -4.06 -19.40 -2.18
CA PRO A 66 -4.81 -18.25 -2.66
C PRO A 66 -4.86 -17.16 -1.59
N ASP A 67 -4.90 -15.91 -2.00
CA ASP A 67 -5.11 -14.77 -1.12
C ASP A 67 -6.38 -14.00 -1.52
N PHE A 68 -7.13 -13.57 -0.52
CA PHE A 68 -8.23 -12.64 -0.69
C PHE A 68 -7.80 -11.24 -0.26
N ASP A 69 -7.84 -10.31 -1.21
CA ASP A 69 -7.73 -8.89 -0.92
C ASP A 69 -9.10 -8.35 -0.53
N VAL A 70 -9.26 -7.93 0.73
CA VAL A 70 -10.52 -7.40 1.25
C VAL A 70 -10.30 -5.97 1.75
N ASP A 71 -11.11 -5.06 1.24
CA ASP A 71 -11.10 -3.67 1.67
C ASP A 71 -12.18 -3.43 2.72
N PHE A 72 -11.79 -2.89 3.86
CA PHE A 72 -12.70 -2.45 4.93
C PHE A 72 -12.66 -0.94 5.09
N CYS A 73 -13.74 -0.37 5.62
CA CYS A 73 -13.75 1.01 6.04
C CYS A 73 -12.58 1.29 6.98
N MET A 74 -11.79 2.33 6.67
CA MET A 74 -10.57 2.68 7.40
C MET A 74 -10.83 2.95 8.88
N GLU A 75 -11.96 3.58 9.22
CA GLU A 75 -12.32 3.92 10.60
C GLU A 75 -12.73 2.70 11.43
N LYS A 76 -13.26 1.66 10.78
CA LYS A 76 -13.80 0.46 11.46
C LYS A 76 -12.97 -0.80 11.23
N ARG A 77 -11.87 -0.72 10.50
CA ARG A 77 -11.01 -1.89 10.18
C ARG A 77 -10.50 -2.58 11.44
N ASP A 78 -10.14 -1.81 12.46
CA ASP A 78 -9.58 -2.35 13.69
C ASP A 78 -10.58 -3.26 14.43
N LEU A 79 -11.89 -2.97 14.34
CA LEU A 79 -12.94 -3.85 14.90
C LEU A 79 -12.93 -5.25 14.26
N VAL A 80 -12.64 -5.33 12.95
CA VAL A 80 -12.53 -6.61 12.24
C VAL A 80 -11.28 -7.36 12.68
N ILE A 81 -10.16 -6.66 12.82
CA ILE A 81 -8.90 -7.24 13.30
C ILE A 81 -9.08 -7.81 14.71
N ASP A 82 -9.74 -7.07 15.60
CA ASP A 82 -10.03 -7.52 16.95
C ASP A 82 -10.96 -8.74 16.96
N TYR A 83 -12.01 -8.73 16.14
CA TYR A 83 -12.89 -9.89 16.00
C TYR A 83 -12.14 -11.15 15.58
N VAL A 84 -11.32 -11.06 14.52
CA VAL A 84 -10.56 -12.18 14.00
C VAL A 84 -9.54 -12.67 15.02
N SER A 85 -8.83 -11.75 15.69
CA SER A 85 -7.87 -12.06 16.74
C SER A 85 -8.51 -12.78 17.93
N ASN A 86 -9.70 -12.34 18.35
CA ASN A 86 -10.42 -12.96 19.46
C ASN A 86 -10.97 -14.32 19.09
N LYS A 87 -11.44 -14.51 17.85
CA LYS A 87 -12.07 -15.75 17.40
C LYS A 87 -11.05 -16.83 17.03
N TYR A 88 -9.98 -16.47 16.34
CA TYR A 88 -9.01 -17.41 15.79
C TYR A 88 -7.68 -17.43 16.54
N GLY A 89 -7.50 -16.54 17.50
CA GLY A 89 -6.30 -16.39 18.30
C GLY A 89 -5.37 -15.30 17.77
N SER A 90 -4.75 -14.58 18.69
CA SER A 90 -3.80 -13.48 18.37
C SER A 90 -2.56 -13.96 17.61
N GLY A 91 -2.17 -15.23 17.78
CA GLY A 91 -1.05 -15.82 17.04
C GLY A 91 -1.36 -16.13 15.57
N ALA A 92 -2.66 -16.13 15.18
CA ALA A 92 -3.11 -16.34 13.80
C ALA A 92 -3.29 -15.04 13.01
N VAL A 93 -3.15 -13.87 13.66
CA VAL A 93 -3.35 -12.56 13.07
C VAL A 93 -2.08 -11.75 13.19
N SER A 94 -1.59 -11.22 12.08
CA SER A 94 -0.40 -10.38 12.04
C SER A 94 -0.64 -9.13 11.21
N GLN A 95 -0.15 -8.00 11.69
CA GLN A 95 -0.05 -6.81 10.88
C GLN A 95 1.32 -6.81 10.18
N ILE A 96 1.31 -6.55 8.88
CA ILE A 96 2.54 -6.47 8.08
C ILE A 96 3.02 -5.04 8.09
N ALA A 97 4.22 -4.81 8.63
CA ALA A 97 4.90 -3.52 8.50
C ALA A 97 5.55 -3.45 7.12
N THR A 98 5.13 -2.48 6.33
CA THR A 98 5.76 -2.19 5.04
C THR A 98 6.74 -1.05 5.21
N PHE A 99 8.02 -1.31 4.97
CA PHE A 99 9.05 -0.28 4.95
C PHE A 99 9.15 0.27 3.53
N GLY A 100 8.82 1.54 3.37
CA GLY A 100 8.99 2.27 2.13
C GLY A 100 10.15 3.26 2.22
N THR A 101 10.91 3.43 1.13
CA THR A 101 11.86 4.52 1.01
C THR A 101 11.24 5.67 0.27
N MET A 102 11.46 6.90 0.75
CA MET A 102 11.02 8.09 0.05
C MET A 102 11.92 8.32 -1.17
N ALA A 103 11.31 8.53 -2.33
CA ALA A 103 12.07 8.89 -3.53
C ALA A 103 12.80 10.21 -3.33
N ALA A 104 14.01 10.35 -3.91
CA ALA A 104 14.91 11.50 -3.69
C ALA A 104 14.23 12.87 -3.91
N ARG A 105 13.37 12.99 -4.91
CA ARG A 105 12.59 14.22 -5.16
C ARG A 105 11.55 14.51 -4.10
N ALA A 106 10.89 13.46 -3.61
CA ALA A 106 9.83 13.60 -2.61
C ALA A 106 10.43 13.96 -1.25
N VAL A 107 11.49 13.28 -0.83
CA VAL A 107 12.13 13.51 0.48
C VAL A 107 12.58 14.95 0.63
N VAL A 108 13.16 15.58 -0.41
CA VAL A 108 13.60 16.98 -0.35
C VAL A 108 12.44 17.92 -0.07
N ARG A 109 11.29 17.75 -0.71
CA ARG A 109 10.10 18.58 -0.47
C ARG A 109 9.50 18.34 0.91
N ASP A 110 9.42 17.07 1.33
CA ASP A 110 8.82 16.73 2.60
C ASP A 110 9.67 17.18 3.79
N VAL A 111 10.99 17.03 3.70
CA VAL A 111 11.93 17.55 4.72
C VAL A 111 11.91 19.08 4.74
N ALA A 112 11.90 19.76 3.60
CA ALA A 112 11.81 21.22 3.54
C ALA A 112 10.52 21.71 4.22
N ARG A 113 9.38 21.03 3.97
CA ARG A 113 8.09 21.31 4.62
C ARG A 113 8.15 21.08 6.12
N ALA A 114 8.69 19.95 6.57
CA ALA A 114 8.85 19.62 7.99
C ALA A 114 9.75 20.60 8.74
N MET A 115 10.77 21.16 8.04
CA MET A 115 11.66 22.20 8.56
C MET A 115 11.08 23.62 8.47
N GLY A 116 9.83 23.80 8.07
CA GLY A 116 9.17 25.09 7.90
C GLY A 116 9.77 25.98 6.80
N LYS A 117 10.46 25.39 5.81
CA LYS A 117 11.03 26.14 4.70
C LYS A 117 9.96 26.49 3.66
N PRO A 118 10.12 27.62 2.90
CA PRO A 118 9.20 27.95 1.84
C PRO A 118 9.07 26.83 0.81
N TYR A 119 7.84 26.53 0.37
CA TYR A 119 7.57 25.51 -0.63
C TYR A 119 8.41 25.67 -1.91
N ALA A 120 8.55 26.91 -2.38
CA ALA A 120 9.35 27.24 -3.57
C ALA A 120 10.82 26.78 -3.47
N LEU A 121 11.40 26.78 -2.27
CA LEU A 121 12.78 26.31 -2.06
C LEU A 121 12.84 24.79 -2.24
N GLY A 122 11.97 24.04 -1.58
CA GLY A 122 11.93 22.58 -1.70
C GLY A 122 11.62 22.10 -3.12
N ASP A 123 10.71 22.78 -3.81
CA ASP A 123 10.36 22.48 -5.20
C ASP A 123 11.52 22.77 -6.17
N ARG A 124 12.21 23.90 -6.01
CA ARG A 124 13.38 24.25 -6.83
C ARG A 124 14.49 23.21 -6.67
N ILE A 125 14.83 22.81 -5.44
CA ILE A 125 15.87 21.80 -5.19
C ILE A 125 15.45 20.45 -5.74
N SER A 126 14.20 20.06 -5.51
CA SER A 126 13.63 18.80 -6.01
C SER A 126 13.71 18.69 -7.53
N LYS A 127 13.50 19.78 -8.27
CA LYS A 127 13.58 19.82 -9.74
C LYS A 127 15.01 19.65 -10.27
N MET A 128 16.03 19.92 -9.47
CA MET A 128 17.43 19.68 -9.85
C MET A 128 17.82 18.19 -9.81
N ILE A 129 17.03 17.37 -9.13
CA ILE A 129 17.26 15.92 -9.04
C ILE A 129 16.68 15.22 -10.28
N PRO A 130 17.45 14.37 -11.01
CA PRO A 130 16.93 13.63 -12.16
C PRO A 130 15.73 12.76 -11.79
N PHE A 131 14.77 12.64 -12.71
CA PHE A 131 13.65 11.71 -12.55
C PHE A 131 14.03 10.36 -13.16
N ALA A 132 14.59 9.47 -12.32
CA ALA A 132 14.94 8.12 -12.73
C ALA A 132 14.57 7.11 -11.63
N PRO A 133 14.14 5.88 -11.99
CA PRO A 133 13.90 4.82 -11.03
C PRO A 133 15.17 4.51 -10.21
N GLY A 134 15.04 4.41 -8.88
CA GLY A 134 16.17 4.15 -7.99
C GLY A 134 17.17 5.30 -7.83
N MET A 135 16.78 6.54 -8.20
CA MET A 135 17.58 7.73 -7.96
C MET A 135 17.70 8.00 -6.46
N THR A 136 18.93 8.12 -5.97
CA THR A 136 19.27 8.53 -4.60
C THR A 136 19.85 9.95 -4.59
N LEU A 137 19.91 10.57 -3.42
CA LEU A 137 20.53 11.91 -3.28
C LEU A 137 22.02 11.87 -3.63
N ASP A 138 22.72 10.79 -3.29
CA ASP A 138 24.14 10.65 -3.60
C ASP A 138 24.39 10.48 -5.10
N LYS A 139 23.58 9.66 -5.78
CA LYS A 139 23.63 9.59 -7.25
C LYS A 139 23.33 10.93 -7.90
N ALA A 140 22.33 11.65 -7.40
CA ALA A 140 21.97 12.96 -7.93
C ALA A 140 23.11 13.98 -7.77
N LYS A 141 23.88 13.95 -6.67
CA LYS A 141 25.06 14.80 -6.49
C LYS A 141 26.15 14.54 -7.54
N ILE A 142 26.35 13.28 -7.90
CA ILE A 142 27.35 12.87 -8.89
C ILE A 142 26.90 13.24 -10.30
N GLU A 143 25.63 12.94 -10.64
CA GLU A 143 25.09 13.12 -11.99
C GLU A 143 24.74 14.57 -12.32
N GLN A 144 24.46 15.41 -11.29
CA GLN A 144 24.02 16.80 -11.46
C GLN A 144 24.88 17.76 -10.65
N PRO A 145 25.93 18.33 -11.24
CA PRO A 145 26.81 19.29 -10.56
C PRO A 145 26.06 20.50 -9.99
N ILE A 146 25.01 20.96 -10.67
CA ILE A 146 24.16 22.07 -10.20
C ILE A 146 23.46 21.73 -8.89
N PHE A 147 23.01 20.49 -8.73
CA PHE A 147 22.42 20.01 -7.48
C PHE A 147 23.47 20.00 -6.36
N ALA A 148 24.66 19.48 -6.62
CA ALA A 148 25.76 19.47 -5.65
C ALA A 148 26.15 20.88 -5.20
N LEU A 149 26.28 21.83 -6.13
CA LEU A 149 26.59 23.25 -5.83
C LEU A 149 25.45 23.92 -5.03
N SER A 150 24.18 23.59 -5.33
CA SER A 150 23.04 24.15 -4.58
C SER A 150 23.08 23.78 -3.10
N LEU A 151 23.57 22.59 -2.75
CA LEU A 151 23.68 22.13 -1.37
C LEU A 151 24.76 22.91 -0.61
N ILE A 152 25.85 23.30 -1.25
CA ILE A 152 26.92 24.13 -0.65
C ILE A 152 26.37 25.52 -0.34
N HIS A 153 25.66 26.15 -1.29
CA HIS A 153 25.10 27.48 -1.11
C HIS A 153 23.96 27.58 -0.08
N ILE A 154 23.29 26.45 0.22
CA ILE A 154 22.24 26.42 1.25
C ILE A 154 22.87 26.28 2.65
N SER A 155 23.99 25.59 2.76
CA SER A 155 24.67 25.33 4.04
C SER A 155 25.55 26.49 4.49
N GLU A 156 26.01 27.36 3.58
CA GLU A 156 26.74 28.58 3.93
C GLU A 156 25.76 29.77 3.92
N PRO A 157 25.42 30.35 5.09
CA PRO A 157 24.82 31.67 5.10
C PRO A 157 25.86 32.62 4.49
N THR A 158 25.51 33.28 3.37
CA THR A 158 26.29 34.33 2.79
C THR A 158 26.73 35.29 3.91
N ARG A 159 27.99 35.23 4.34
CA ARG A 159 28.61 36.30 5.10
C ARG A 159 28.49 37.55 4.22
N ARG A 160 27.53 38.41 4.51
CA ARG A 160 27.62 39.80 4.10
C ARG A 160 28.82 40.36 4.84
N THR A 161 29.93 40.49 4.14
CA THR A 161 31.02 41.41 4.57
C THR A 161 30.45 42.80 4.56
N PRO A 162 30.71 43.61 5.57
CA PRO A 162 30.26 44.99 5.66
C PRO A 162 30.83 45.87 4.56
#